data_632eb134f4d2e88f76b53096bda11d04
#
_entry.id   632eb134f4d2e88f76b53096bda11d04
#
_cell.length_a   1.000
_cell.length_b   1.000
_cell.length_c   1.000
_cell.angle_alpha   90.00
_cell.angle_beta   90.00
_cell.angle_gamma   90.00
#
_symmetry.space_group_name_H-M   'P 1'
#
loop_
_entity.id
_entity.type
_entity.pdbx_description
1 polymer ?
#
loop_
_entity_poly.entity_id
_entity_poly.type
_entity_poly.pdbx_seq_one_letter_code
_entity_poly.pdbx_strand_id
1 'polypeptide(L)'
;MNDVTLDDGTIIELKVAHIDDYQNGGYEYLYSWLSKVDQFLAKRYRVADLVKNKEQWLSRLNTNEITLLGLRQGKIIGSATLIMNDPQSRAAHVASFGVAVHPAFQRKGIGKLLISGLEQIALDRGIEKIEVNCYDGNAAAALYRSLNYASEGRRLRKGRLDNGTYVDELLFYKFINPF
;
A
#
# COMPACT_ATOMS: atom_id res chain seq x y z
N MET A 1 -9.15 1.02 -16.75
CA MET A 1 -8.47 2.33 -16.65
C MET A 1 -9.51 3.34 -16.25
N ASN A 2 -9.40 3.97 -15.11
CA ASN A 2 -10.36 4.98 -14.66
C ASN A 2 -9.56 6.24 -14.31
N ASP A 3 -9.78 7.30 -15.09
CA ASP A 3 -9.27 8.62 -14.74
C ASP A 3 -10.08 9.21 -13.59
N VAL A 4 -9.41 9.68 -12.58
CA VAL A 4 -10.01 10.32 -11.42
C VAL A 4 -9.43 11.72 -11.27
N THR A 5 -10.32 12.70 -11.15
CA THR A 5 -9.93 14.09 -10.86
C THR A 5 -9.93 14.29 -9.35
N LEU A 6 -8.81 14.72 -8.80
CA LEU A 6 -8.67 15.11 -7.40
C LEU A 6 -9.28 16.50 -7.14
N ASP A 7 -9.47 16.85 -5.86
CA ASP A 7 -10.06 18.12 -5.45
C ASP A 7 -9.28 19.37 -5.96
N ASP A 8 -7.97 19.21 -6.20
CA ASP A 8 -7.12 20.27 -6.73
C ASP A 8 -7.08 20.32 -8.29
N GLY A 9 -7.94 19.55 -8.96
CA GLY A 9 -8.00 19.45 -10.42
C GLY A 9 -6.93 18.53 -11.03
N THR A 10 -6.09 17.89 -10.22
CA THR A 10 -5.09 16.92 -10.71
C THR A 10 -5.81 15.66 -11.22
N ILE A 11 -5.54 15.26 -12.46
CA ILE A 11 -6.03 14.01 -13.03
C ILE A 11 -5.00 12.92 -12.77
N ILE A 12 -5.46 11.80 -12.23
CA ILE A 12 -4.66 10.58 -12.05
C ILE A 12 -5.40 9.39 -12.67
N GLU A 13 -4.64 8.50 -13.26
CA GLU A 13 -5.12 7.22 -13.76
C GLU A 13 -4.99 6.18 -12.65
N LEU A 14 -6.06 5.43 -12.38
CA LEU A 14 -6.03 4.25 -11.52
C LEU A 14 -6.06 2.99 -12.38
N LYS A 15 -5.12 2.08 -12.13
CA LYS A 15 -5.09 0.79 -12.82
C LYS A 15 -4.49 -0.31 -11.94
N VAL A 16 -4.92 -1.55 -12.18
CA VAL A 16 -4.23 -2.72 -11.63
C VAL A 16 -2.88 -2.84 -12.34
N ALA A 17 -1.84 -3.06 -11.56
CA ALA A 17 -0.48 -3.15 -12.07
C ALA A 17 -0.29 -4.34 -13.02
N HIS A 18 0.43 -4.11 -14.08
CA HIS A 18 0.96 -5.11 -15.01
C HIS A 18 2.48 -5.05 -15.03
N ILE A 19 3.15 -6.11 -15.48
CA ILE A 19 4.61 -6.17 -15.55
C ILE A 19 5.20 -5.00 -16.37
N ASP A 20 4.49 -4.56 -17.41
CA ASP A 20 4.92 -3.48 -18.29
C ASP A 20 5.02 -2.13 -17.57
N ASP A 21 4.24 -1.91 -16.51
CA ASP A 21 4.30 -0.68 -15.70
C ASP A 21 5.64 -0.50 -14.98
N TYR A 22 6.36 -1.59 -14.81
CA TYR A 22 7.66 -1.63 -14.13
C TYR A 22 8.85 -1.74 -15.10
N GLN A 23 8.57 -1.80 -16.39
CA GLN A 23 9.61 -1.76 -17.44
C GLN A 23 10.02 -0.31 -17.75
N ASN A 24 11.04 -0.14 -18.59
CA ASN A 24 11.50 1.15 -19.10
C ASN A 24 11.71 2.23 -18.01
N GLY A 25 12.21 1.82 -16.85
CA GLY A 25 12.47 2.72 -15.73
C GLY A 25 11.29 2.94 -14.78
N GLY A 26 10.14 2.30 -15.00
CA GLY A 26 8.96 2.45 -14.14
C GLY A 26 9.21 1.98 -12.70
N TYR A 27 9.87 0.83 -12.53
CA TYR A 27 10.23 0.34 -11.20
C TYR A 27 11.30 1.21 -10.53
N GLU A 28 12.32 1.62 -11.27
CA GLU A 28 13.40 2.47 -10.79
C GLU A 28 12.86 3.82 -10.32
N TYR A 29 11.88 4.37 -11.04
CA TYR A 29 11.20 5.60 -10.62
C TYR A 29 10.38 5.38 -9.33
N LEU A 30 9.57 4.31 -9.25
CA LEU A 30 8.85 3.93 -8.03
C LEU A 30 9.84 3.79 -6.85
N TYR A 31 10.91 3.06 -7.03
CA TYR A 31 11.92 2.81 -5.99
C TYR A 31 12.60 4.09 -5.52
N SER A 32 12.86 5.02 -6.42
CA SER A 32 13.53 6.29 -6.12
C SER A 32 12.82 7.15 -5.09
N TRP A 33 11.50 7.10 -5.04
CA TRP A 33 10.74 7.85 -4.04
C TRP A 33 10.29 6.96 -2.86
N LEU A 34 10.14 5.63 -3.03
CA LEU A 34 9.94 4.72 -1.89
C LEU A 34 11.10 4.81 -0.91
N SER A 35 12.33 4.90 -1.41
CA SER A 35 13.52 5.08 -0.58
C SER A 35 13.55 6.38 0.24
N LYS A 36 12.75 7.37 -0.13
CA LYS A 36 12.64 8.66 0.60
C LYS A 36 11.58 8.63 1.71
N VAL A 37 10.69 7.64 1.68
CA VAL A 37 9.61 7.47 2.68
C VAL A 37 9.76 6.19 3.48
N ASP A 38 10.85 5.45 3.30
CA ASP A 38 11.05 4.12 3.85
C ASP A 38 11.11 4.08 5.39
N GLN A 39 11.44 5.18 6.05
CA GLN A 39 11.40 5.28 7.51
C GLN A 39 10.00 4.97 8.09
N PHE A 40 8.94 5.13 7.30
CA PHE A 40 7.56 4.83 7.70
C PHE A 40 7.06 3.50 7.13
N LEU A 41 7.86 2.83 6.30
CA LEU A 41 7.53 1.56 5.70
C LEU A 41 8.12 0.40 6.50
N ALA A 42 7.42 -0.74 6.53
CA ALA A 42 7.93 -1.95 7.17
C ALA A 42 9.20 -2.49 6.51
N LYS A 43 9.35 -2.25 5.20
CA LYS A 43 10.52 -2.64 4.40
C LYS A 43 11.42 -1.44 4.14
N ARG A 44 12.73 -1.64 4.26
CA ARG A 44 13.76 -0.67 3.86
C ARG A 44 14.02 -0.77 2.36
N TYR A 45 14.15 0.39 1.70
CA TYR A 45 14.41 0.50 0.26
C TYR A 45 15.80 1.11 0.02
N ARG A 46 16.86 0.30 0.18
CA ARG A 46 18.24 0.72 -0.05
C ARG A 46 18.60 0.61 -1.52
N VAL A 47 19.37 1.57 -2.05
CA VAL A 47 19.82 1.56 -3.45
C VAL A 47 20.54 0.26 -3.84
N ALA A 48 21.34 -0.29 -2.93
CA ALA A 48 22.05 -1.56 -3.13
C ALA A 48 21.12 -2.77 -3.34
N ASP A 49 19.86 -2.69 -2.87
CA ASP A 49 18.89 -3.77 -2.94
C ASP A 49 17.92 -3.64 -4.13
N LEU A 50 18.10 -2.63 -4.99
CA LEU A 50 17.16 -2.29 -6.07
C LEU A 50 16.86 -3.50 -6.98
N VAL A 51 17.90 -4.16 -7.49
CA VAL A 51 17.72 -5.28 -8.44
C VAL A 51 16.99 -6.45 -7.77
N LYS A 52 17.47 -6.87 -6.59
CA LYS A 52 16.85 -7.95 -5.81
C LYS A 52 15.38 -7.64 -5.46
N ASN A 53 15.11 -6.40 -5.08
CA ASN A 53 13.74 -5.97 -4.75
C ASN A 53 12.85 -5.94 -5.98
N LYS A 54 13.38 -5.57 -7.15
CA LYS A 54 12.64 -5.61 -8.43
C LYS A 54 12.23 -7.04 -8.77
N GLU A 55 13.15 -7.98 -8.72
CA GLU A 55 12.87 -9.40 -8.98
C GLU A 55 11.79 -9.96 -8.04
N GLN A 56 11.94 -9.70 -6.73
CA GLN A 56 10.95 -10.11 -5.73
C GLN A 56 9.58 -9.45 -5.93
N TRP A 57 9.55 -8.19 -6.36
CA TRP A 57 8.32 -7.47 -6.64
C TRP A 57 7.60 -8.09 -7.84
N LEU A 58 8.33 -8.29 -8.93
CA LEU A 58 7.77 -8.86 -10.16
C LEU A 58 7.28 -10.29 -9.98
N SER A 59 7.97 -11.10 -9.17
CA SER A 59 7.57 -12.50 -8.90
C SER A 59 6.24 -12.63 -8.14
N ARG A 60 5.79 -11.58 -7.45
CA ARG A 60 4.53 -11.56 -6.68
C ARG A 60 3.34 -10.97 -7.43
N LEU A 61 3.60 -10.32 -8.58
CA LEU A 61 2.52 -9.78 -9.38
C LEU A 61 1.59 -10.91 -9.84
N ASN A 62 0.28 -10.69 -9.60
CA ASN A 62 -0.79 -11.61 -10.01
C ASN A 62 -0.75 -13.02 -9.36
N THR A 63 -0.06 -13.17 -8.24
CA THR A 63 -0.18 -14.34 -7.36
C THR A 63 -1.25 -14.07 -6.28
N ASN A 64 -0.88 -14.10 -5.00
CA ASN A 64 -1.77 -13.70 -3.89
C ASN A 64 -1.74 -12.18 -3.62
N GLU A 65 -1.05 -11.41 -4.45
CA GLU A 65 -0.92 -9.96 -4.33
C GLU A 65 -1.52 -9.27 -5.56
N ILE A 66 -2.33 -8.24 -5.33
CA ILE A 66 -2.88 -7.37 -6.37
C ILE A 66 -2.45 -5.96 -6.06
N THR A 67 -1.73 -5.33 -6.99
CA THR A 67 -1.28 -3.95 -6.82
C THR A 67 -2.13 -3.00 -7.65
N LEU A 68 -2.65 -1.97 -7.00
CA LEU A 68 -3.31 -0.83 -7.64
C LEU A 68 -2.33 0.34 -7.71
N LEU A 69 -2.14 0.89 -8.90
CA LEU A 69 -1.27 2.04 -9.16
C LEU A 69 -2.10 3.30 -9.36
N GLY A 70 -1.59 4.41 -8.83
CA GLY A 70 -1.99 5.76 -9.22
C GLY A 70 -0.90 6.35 -10.10
N LEU A 71 -1.25 6.70 -11.34
CA LEU A 71 -0.31 7.28 -12.30
C LEU A 71 -0.69 8.71 -12.63
N ARG A 72 0.33 9.53 -12.86
CA ARG A 72 0.19 10.85 -13.44
C ARG A 72 1.17 10.98 -14.60
N GLN A 73 0.65 11.26 -15.79
CA GLN A 73 1.47 11.35 -17.02
C GLN A 73 2.40 10.13 -17.19
N GLY A 74 1.83 8.94 -16.98
CA GLY A 74 2.56 7.65 -17.08
C GLY A 74 3.54 7.35 -15.94
N LYS A 75 3.68 8.22 -14.93
CA LYS A 75 4.59 8.00 -13.79
C LYS A 75 3.83 7.50 -12.57
N ILE A 76 4.35 6.48 -11.90
CA ILE A 76 3.76 5.90 -10.69
C ILE A 76 3.95 6.87 -9.52
N ILE A 77 2.87 7.54 -9.09
CA ILE A 77 2.86 8.48 -7.96
C ILE A 77 2.22 7.90 -6.69
N GLY A 78 1.60 6.75 -6.80
CA GLY A 78 1.05 6.01 -5.68
C GLY A 78 0.95 4.53 -5.99
N SER A 79 1.10 3.70 -4.98
CA SER A 79 1.01 2.25 -5.08
C SER A 79 0.36 1.70 -3.82
N ALA A 80 -0.62 0.83 -3.99
CA ALA A 80 -1.21 0.06 -2.90
C ALA A 80 -1.33 -1.39 -3.31
N THR A 81 -0.90 -2.31 -2.44
CA THR A 81 -0.89 -3.75 -2.72
C THR A 81 -1.76 -4.47 -1.72
N LEU A 82 -2.80 -5.14 -2.21
CA LEU A 82 -3.62 -6.09 -1.46
C LEU A 82 -2.86 -7.42 -1.38
N ILE A 83 -2.77 -7.99 -0.20
CA ILE A 83 -2.10 -9.24 0.10
C ILE A 83 -3.15 -10.20 0.67
N MET A 84 -3.53 -11.19 -0.09
CA MET A 84 -4.53 -12.19 0.30
C MET A 84 -3.84 -13.39 0.95
N ASN A 85 -4.51 -13.99 1.91
CA ASN A 85 -4.06 -15.25 2.50
C ASN A 85 -4.28 -16.43 1.53
N ASP A 86 -3.60 -17.55 1.80
CA ASP A 86 -3.80 -18.79 1.07
C ASP A 86 -5.30 -19.17 1.10
N PRO A 87 -5.92 -19.45 -0.06
CA PRO A 87 -7.32 -19.87 -0.14
C PRO A 87 -7.66 -21.13 0.69
N GLN A 88 -6.67 -21.97 0.99
CA GLN A 88 -6.84 -23.14 1.84
C GLN A 88 -6.70 -22.83 3.34
N SER A 89 -6.31 -21.60 3.69
CA SER A 89 -6.18 -21.14 5.08
C SER A 89 -7.56 -20.88 5.69
N ARG A 90 -7.69 -21.12 6.99
CA ARG A 90 -8.86 -20.65 7.77
C ARG A 90 -9.01 -19.13 7.78
N ALA A 91 -7.95 -18.38 7.45
CA ALA A 91 -7.94 -16.95 7.31
C ALA A 91 -8.10 -16.48 5.85
N ALA A 92 -8.59 -17.33 4.94
CA ALA A 92 -8.75 -16.99 3.52
C ALA A 92 -9.66 -15.78 3.28
N HIS A 93 -10.59 -15.50 4.21
CA HIS A 93 -11.50 -14.35 4.19
C HIS A 93 -10.84 -13.04 4.66
N VAL A 94 -9.59 -13.08 5.08
CA VAL A 94 -8.83 -11.93 5.59
C VAL A 94 -7.73 -11.55 4.60
N ALA A 95 -7.59 -10.26 4.32
CA ALA A 95 -6.47 -9.72 3.57
C ALA A 95 -5.80 -8.60 4.33
N SER A 96 -4.60 -8.24 3.90
CA SER A 96 -3.89 -7.05 4.37
C SER A 96 -3.49 -6.18 3.19
N PHE A 97 -3.05 -4.95 3.45
CA PHE A 97 -2.47 -4.12 2.40
C PHE A 97 -1.29 -3.27 2.87
N GLY A 98 -0.47 -2.87 1.90
CA GLY A 98 0.50 -1.80 2.04
C GLY A 98 0.17 -0.66 1.08
N VAL A 99 0.36 0.59 1.50
CA VAL A 99 0.13 1.77 0.66
C VAL A 99 1.28 2.76 0.80
N ALA A 100 1.69 3.35 -0.32
CA ALA A 100 2.67 4.42 -0.36
C ALA A 100 2.28 5.45 -1.42
N VAL A 101 2.53 6.73 -1.13
CA VAL A 101 2.28 7.85 -2.03
C VAL A 101 3.55 8.70 -2.13
N HIS A 102 3.93 9.04 -3.35
CA HIS A 102 5.07 9.90 -3.65
C HIS A 102 5.01 11.20 -2.83
N PRO A 103 6.10 11.63 -2.17
CA PRO A 103 6.10 12.78 -1.25
C PRO A 103 5.45 14.05 -1.82
N ALA A 104 5.74 14.40 -3.07
CA ALA A 104 5.17 15.59 -3.72
C ALA A 104 3.65 15.51 -3.98
N PHE A 105 3.04 14.34 -3.83
CA PHE A 105 1.62 14.10 -4.07
C PHE A 105 0.85 13.66 -2.82
N GLN A 106 1.49 13.65 -1.66
CA GLN A 106 0.82 13.40 -0.39
C GLN A 106 -0.19 14.48 -0.05
N ARG A 107 -1.16 14.15 0.84
CA ARG A 107 -2.22 15.06 1.31
C ARG A 107 -3.20 15.55 0.21
N LYS A 108 -3.23 14.89 -0.95
CA LYS A 108 -4.12 15.19 -2.08
C LYS A 108 -5.22 14.13 -2.29
N GLY A 109 -5.47 13.28 -1.31
CA GLY A 109 -6.51 12.24 -1.40
C GLY A 109 -6.08 10.93 -2.07
N ILE A 110 -4.88 10.86 -2.68
CA ILE A 110 -4.42 9.67 -3.44
C ILE A 110 -4.40 8.40 -2.57
N GLY A 111 -3.92 8.49 -1.33
CA GLY A 111 -3.91 7.33 -0.42
C GLY A 111 -5.31 6.81 -0.12
N LYS A 112 -6.28 7.71 0.12
CA LYS A 112 -7.68 7.36 0.30
C LYS A 112 -8.24 6.65 -0.94
N LEU A 113 -7.98 7.21 -2.11
CA LEU A 113 -8.46 6.67 -3.39
C LEU A 113 -7.91 5.26 -3.66
N LEU A 114 -6.60 5.06 -3.44
CA LEU A 114 -5.97 3.75 -3.59
C LEU A 114 -6.55 2.71 -2.62
N ILE A 115 -6.74 3.07 -1.35
CA ILE A 115 -7.30 2.15 -0.35
C ILE A 115 -8.74 1.80 -0.70
N SER A 116 -9.58 2.78 -1.06
CA SER A 116 -10.97 2.51 -1.47
C SER A 116 -11.04 1.61 -2.71
N GLY A 117 -10.12 1.78 -3.67
CA GLY A 117 -10.02 0.89 -4.82
C GLY A 117 -9.61 -0.53 -4.44
N LEU A 118 -8.69 -0.69 -3.48
CA LEU A 118 -8.32 -2.01 -2.95
C LEU A 118 -9.47 -2.66 -2.17
N GLU A 119 -10.25 -1.90 -1.39
CA GLU A 119 -11.42 -2.41 -0.70
C GLU A 119 -12.43 -3.01 -1.68
N GLN A 120 -12.67 -2.33 -2.82
CA GLN A 120 -13.55 -2.86 -3.86
C GLN A 120 -12.99 -4.15 -4.48
N ILE A 121 -11.70 -4.17 -4.82
CA ILE A 121 -11.04 -5.38 -5.33
C ILE A 121 -11.12 -6.53 -4.31
N ALA A 122 -10.96 -6.24 -3.04
CA ALA A 122 -11.05 -7.22 -1.96
C ALA A 122 -12.47 -7.81 -1.86
N LEU A 123 -13.50 -6.97 -1.92
CA LEU A 123 -14.92 -7.39 -1.97
C LEU A 123 -15.19 -8.31 -3.16
N ASP A 124 -14.72 -7.95 -4.35
CA ASP A 124 -14.90 -8.75 -5.57
C ASP A 124 -14.20 -10.12 -5.49
N ARG A 125 -13.24 -10.27 -4.57
CA ARG A 125 -12.49 -11.51 -4.28
C ARG A 125 -13.03 -12.30 -3.08
N GLY A 126 -14.16 -11.86 -2.50
CA GLY A 126 -14.77 -12.54 -1.35
C GLY A 126 -14.04 -12.32 -0.03
N ILE A 127 -13.20 -11.28 0.07
CA ILE A 127 -12.57 -10.89 1.34
C ILE A 127 -13.62 -10.18 2.20
N GLU A 128 -13.67 -10.56 3.47
CA GLU A 128 -14.62 -10.04 4.45
C GLU A 128 -13.98 -9.03 5.41
N LYS A 129 -12.69 -9.24 5.75
CA LYS A 129 -11.93 -8.42 6.68
C LYS A 129 -10.63 -7.94 6.05
N ILE A 130 -10.29 -6.67 6.23
CA ILE A 130 -8.98 -6.13 5.91
C ILE A 130 -8.27 -5.75 7.22
N GLU A 131 -7.02 -6.19 7.34
CA GLU A 131 -6.10 -5.81 8.40
C GLU A 131 -5.01 -4.91 7.84
N VAL A 132 -4.61 -3.90 8.61
CA VAL A 132 -3.51 -3.02 8.23
C VAL A 132 -2.77 -2.54 9.45
N ASN A 133 -1.49 -2.26 9.29
CA ASN A 133 -0.64 -1.78 10.36
C ASN A 133 0.22 -0.61 9.91
N CYS A 134 0.65 0.18 10.86
CA CYS A 134 1.67 1.21 10.65
C CYS A 134 2.45 1.46 11.94
N TYR A 135 3.64 2.02 11.82
CA TYR A 135 4.39 2.46 13.00
C TYR A 135 3.73 3.67 13.66
N ASP A 136 3.80 3.73 14.98
CA ASP A 136 3.32 4.88 15.76
C ASP A 136 4.07 6.15 15.32
N GLY A 137 3.33 7.24 15.17
CA GLY A 137 3.84 8.48 14.57
C GLY A 137 3.68 8.57 13.03
N ASN A 138 3.28 7.49 12.35
CA ASN A 138 2.99 7.54 10.91
C ASN A 138 1.62 8.19 10.67
N ALA A 139 1.57 9.16 9.74
CA ALA A 139 0.33 9.82 9.33
C ALA A 139 -0.74 8.86 8.76
N ALA A 140 -0.34 7.67 8.33
CA ALA A 140 -1.25 6.62 7.86
C ALA A 140 -2.29 6.21 8.91
N ALA A 141 -1.96 6.27 10.20
CA ALA A 141 -2.92 5.99 11.28
C ALA A 141 -4.16 6.91 11.22
N ALA A 142 -3.97 8.20 10.94
CA ALA A 142 -5.09 9.14 10.78
C ALA A 142 -5.90 8.84 9.51
N LEU A 143 -5.23 8.46 8.42
CA LEU A 143 -5.89 8.05 7.18
C LEU A 143 -6.76 6.81 7.40
N TYR A 144 -6.25 5.77 8.07
CA TYR A 144 -7.02 4.55 8.35
C TYR A 144 -8.25 4.84 9.19
N ARG A 145 -8.13 5.64 10.25
CA ARG A 145 -9.30 6.08 11.05
C ARG A 145 -10.32 6.84 10.22
N SER A 146 -9.89 7.71 9.31
CA SER A 146 -10.78 8.47 8.41
C SER A 146 -11.54 7.58 7.41
N LEU A 147 -11.04 6.37 7.18
CA LEU A 147 -11.65 5.33 6.34
C LEU A 147 -12.43 4.27 7.15
N ASN A 148 -12.70 4.57 8.44
CA ASN A 148 -13.44 3.72 9.38
C ASN A 148 -12.74 2.40 9.74
N TYR A 149 -11.39 2.37 9.68
CA TYR A 149 -10.63 1.28 10.30
C TYR A 149 -10.63 1.46 11.81
N ALA A 150 -11.06 0.42 12.52
CA ALA A 150 -11.02 0.36 13.99
C ALA A 150 -9.64 -0.08 14.47
N SER A 151 -9.26 0.36 15.68
CA SER A 151 -8.03 -0.12 16.31
C SER A 151 -8.21 -1.55 16.81
N GLU A 152 -7.28 -2.44 16.49
CA GLU A 152 -7.26 -3.83 16.95
C GLU A 152 -6.24 -4.04 18.08
N GLY A 153 -5.19 -3.22 18.11
CA GLY A 153 -4.17 -3.35 19.15
C GLY A 153 -2.87 -2.62 18.83
N ARG A 154 -1.84 -2.95 19.62
CA ARG A 154 -0.50 -2.39 19.51
C ARG A 154 0.54 -3.48 19.79
N ARG A 155 1.59 -3.53 18.98
CA ARG A 155 2.77 -4.36 19.24
C ARG A 155 3.90 -3.46 19.71
N LEU A 156 4.34 -3.66 20.96
CA LEU A 156 5.37 -2.83 21.58
C LEU A 156 6.74 -3.09 20.94
N ARG A 157 7.49 -2.02 20.66
CA ARG A 157 8.86 -2.06 20.12
C ARG A 157 9.01 -2.97 18.89
N LYS A 158 7.99 -3.03 18.04
CA LYS A 158 7.98 -3.90 16.87
C LYS A 158 8.97 -3.47 15.79
N GLY A 159 9.20 -2.17 15.65
CA GLY A 159 10.15 -1.60 14.71
C GLY A 159 11.38 -1.02 15.39
N ARG A 160 12.51 -1.00 14.68
CA ARG A 160 13.72 -0.25 15.06
C ARG A 160 14.12 0.64 13.90
N LEU A 161 14.06 1.94 14.12
CA LEU A 161 14.46 2.94 13.14
C LEU A 161 15.98 2.96 12.94
N ASP A 162 16.45 3.61 11.88
CA ASP A 162 17.89 3.66 11.55
C ASP A 162 18.72 4.40 12.61
N ASN A 163 18.13 5.34 13.34
CA ASN A 163 18.74 6.02 14.48
C ASN A 163 18.77 5.18 15.79
N GLY A 164 18.32 3.91 15.72
CA GLY A 164 18.29 2.99 16.85
C GLY A 164 17.04 3.08 17.73
N THR A 165 16.15 4.07 17.53
CA THR A 165 14.92 4.23 18.30
C THR A 165 13.94 3.09 18.01
N TYR A 166 13.36 2.52 19.06
CA TYR A 166 12.28 1.55 18.93
C TYR A 166 10.94 2.26 18.76
N VAL A 167 10.11 1.73 17.88
CA VAL A 167 8.75 2.21 17.64
C VAL A 167 7.75 1.07 17.76
N ASP A 168 6.57 1.42 18.27
CA ASP A 168 5.46 0.50 18.34
C ASP A 168 4.76 0.40 16.97
N GLU A 169 4.05 -0.70 16.77
CA GLU A 169 3.21 -0.91 15.61
C GLU A 169 1.74 -0.86 16.03
N LEU A 170 0.98 0.00 15.38
CA LEU A 170 -0.46 0.13 15.56
C LEU A 170 -1.18 -0.81 14.60
N LEU A 171 -2.15 -1.57 15.08
CA LEU A 171 -2.94 -2.53 14.32
C LEU A 171 -4.35 -1.98 14.12
N PHE A 172 -4.84 -2.10 12.89
CA PHE A 172 -6.18 -1.67 12.51
C PHE A 172 -6.86 -2.75 11.69
N TYR A 173 -8.20 -2.78 11.74
CA TYR A 173 -9.01 -3.65 10.90
C TYR A 173 -10.27 -2.96 10.42
N LYS A 174 -10.86 -3.50 9.36
CA LYS A 174 -12.18 -3.12 8.86
C LYS A 174 -12.87 -4.35 8.29
N PHE A 175 -14.11 -4.59 8.71
CA PHE A 175 -15.00 -5.50 7.99
C PHE A 175 -15.55 -4.76 6.77
N ILE A 176 -15.30 -5.28 5.58
CA ILE A 176 -15.70 -4.67 4.30
C ILE A 176 -16.97 -5.32 3.75
N ASN A 177 -17.25 -6.56 4.14
CA ASN A 177 -18.51 -7.22 3.86
C ASN A 177 -19.28 -7.35 5.19
N PRO A 178 -20.29 -6.52 5.45
CA PRO A 178 -21.12 -6.66 6.66
C PRO A 178 -21.91 -7.97 6.56
N PHE A 179 -21.83 -8.75 7.63
CA PHE A 179 -22.61 -9.99 7.82
C PHE A 179 -24.11 -9.75 7.74
#